data_bcfa0fc8777a34fb5eba48dc341bddfb
#
_entry.id   bcfa0fc8777a34fb5eba48dc341bddfb
#
_cell.length_a   1.000
_cell.length_b   1.000
_cell.length_c   1.000
_cell.angle_alpha   90.00
_cell.angle_beta   90.00
_cell.angle_gamma   90.00
#
_symmetry.space_group_name_H-M   'P 1'
#
loop_
_entity.id
_entity.type
_entity.pdbx_description
1 polymer ?
#
loop_
_entity_poly.entity_id
_entity_poly.type
_entity_poly.pdbx_seq_one_letter_code
_entity_poly.pdbx_strand_id
1 'polypeptide(L)'
;MSLLQNIKRGVQQRPQRVIIYGPEGVGKSTLAAGLPAPLFLDTEEGTQHMNVDRIQVDHYGAMLEALQDIYKEARNGNLPYKTLVIDTGDRLWDMCARQVIRDYNASPKDGKISSIESIGYGKGYAQASEMFVNLLSVFDNCRSAGLHIAVICHCRVETVNPPEGEAYTMYTIKINAPAKQAITAKEKLKEWGDAILFCNYVTTFTDGGKAKGGELRAVYTEHRATWEAKNRHGMPAVMAMDAGEISRLLFGAGCGPANAPANGAPAANNGQAPPPAASAGDRQADALAAVIDHAKDALAFMISRGIITAGQGLEEVPAEYAARILKTPARFNNSVKEFMEGGACR
;
A
#
# COMPACT_ATOMS: atom_id res chain seq x y z
N MET A 1 11.02 5.98 -40.62
CA MET A 1 10.45 7.12 -39.87
C MET A 1 11.43 7.48 -38.74
N SER A 2 11.70 8.77 -38.53
CA SER A 2 12.61 9.22 -37.49
C SER A 2 11.99 9.00 -36.13
N LEU A 3 12.71 8.40 -35.17
CA LEU A 3 12.28 8.24 -33.74
C LEU A 3 11.95 9.58 -33.08
N LEU A 4 12.49 10.69 -33.61
CA LEU A 4 12.20 12.05 -33.10
C LEU A 4 10.74 12.48 -33.29
N GLN A 5 10.00 11.84 -34.22
CA GLN A 5 8.56 12.09 -34.40
C GLN A 5 7.70 11.49 -33.27
N ASN A 6 8.28 10.59 -32.45
CA ASN A 6 7.60 9.94 -31.34
C ASN A 6 7.84 10.64 -29.99
N ILE A 7 8.42 11.85 -29.98
CA ILE A 7 8.64 12.61 -28.75
C ILE A 7 7.29 12.99 -28.10
N LYS A 8 7.02 12.41 -26.91
CA LYS A 8 5.86 12.77 -26.09
C LYS A 8 6.27 13.85 -25.10
N ARG A 9 5.50 14.96 -25.05
CA ARG A 9 5.74 16.07 -24.12
C ARG A 9 4.74 16.01 -22.96
N GLY A 10 5.17 16.49 -21.78
CA GLY A 10 4.33 16.61 -20.59
C GLY A 10 4.08 15.30 -19.85
N VAL A 11 3.25 15.37 -18.80
CA VAL A 11 2.87 14.21 -17.99
C VAL A 11 1.99 13.28 -18.83
N GLN A 12 2.39 12.02 -18.94
CA GLN A 12 1.62 10.99 -19.63
C GLN A 12 0.74 10.25 -18.63
N GLN A 13 -0.57 10.37 -18.79
CA GLN A 13 -1.50 9.54 -18.04
C GLN A 13 -1.43 8.11 -18.59
N ARG A 14 -1.12 7.18 -17.72
CA ARG A 14 -1.05 5.75 -18.02
C ARG A 14 -1.54 4.94 -16.83
N PRO A 15 -2.01 3.72 -17.03
CA PRO A 15 -2.33 2.83 -15.91
C PRO A 15 -1.12 2.64 -14.99
N GLN A 16 -1.36 2.62 -13.69
CA GLN A 16 -0.35 2.61 -12.63
C GLN A 16 -0.14 1.22 -12.07
N ARG A 17 1.05 0.99 -11.52
CA ARG A 17 1.43 -0.21 -10.75
C ARG A 17 1.60 0.20 -9.30
N VAL A 18 0.70 -0.26 -8.46
CA VAL A 18 0.63 0.10 -7.04
C VAL A 18 0.91 -1.13 -6.19
N ILE A 19 1.80 -0.99 -5.23
CA ILE A 19 2.05 -2.02 -4.22
C ILE A 19 1.46 -1.53 -2.91
N ILE A 20 0.59 -2.33 -2.30
CA ILE A 20 -0.06 -2.03 -1.02
C ILE A 20 0.42 -3.07 -0.02
N TYR A 21 1.19 -2.69 0.99
CA TYR A 21 1.70 -3.65 1.94
C TYR A 21 1.53 -3.19 3.39
N GLY A 22 1.56 -4.14 4.32
CA GLY A 22 1.39 -3.86 5.75
C GLY A 22 1.00 -5.10 6.55
N PRO A 23 0.77 -4.95 7.87
CA PRO A 23 0.37 -6.05 8.75
C PRO A 23 -0.92 -6.72 8.29
N GLU A 24 -1.11 -7.95 8.75
CA GLU A 24 -2.37 -8.67 8.58
C GLU A 24 -3.51 -7.92 9.30
N GLY A 25 -4.71 -7.94 8.73
CA GLY A 25 -5.89 -7.30 9.31
C GLY A 25 -5.93 -5.77 9.25
N VAL A 26 -4.90 -5.08 8.72
CA VAL A 26 -4.90 -3.60 8.63
C VAL A 26 -5.90 -3.04 7.62
N GLY A 27 -6.47 -3.88 6.73
CA GLY A 27 -7.50 -3.48 5.76
C GLY A 27 -6.99 -3.25 4.34
N LYS A 28 -5.87 -3.86 3.94
CA LYS A 28 -5.30 -3.74 2.58
C LYS A 28 -6.28 -4.17 1.48
N SER A 29 -6.90 -5.35 1.64
CA SER A 29 -7.87 -5.88 0.67
C SER A 29 -9.12 -5.01 0.60
N THR A 30 -9.59 -4.47 1.74
CA THR A 30 -10.69 -3.50 1.79
C THR A 30 -10.34 -2.21 1.06
N LEU A 31 -9.12 -1.70 1.23
CA LEU A 31 -8.63 -0.55 0.48
C LEU A 31 -8.61 -0.82 -1.02
N ALA A 32 -8.09 -1.99 -1.43
CA ALA A 32 -8.03 -2.38 -2.84
C ALA A 32 -9.41 -2.61 -3.45
N ALA A 33 -10.39 -3.08 -2.68
CA ALA A 33 -11.79 -3.23 -3.13
C ALA A 33 -12.45 -1.89 -3.48
N GLY A 34 -12.00 -0.79 -2.89
CA GLY A 34 -12.48 0.55 -3.21
C GLY A 34 -11.73 1.23 -4.38
N LEU A 35 -10.77 0.56 -5.03
CA LEU A 35 -10.14 1.05 -6.25
C LEU A 35 -11.11 1.01 -7.45
N PRO A 36 -10.82 1.72 -8.56
CA PRO A 36 -11.72 1.78 -9.70
C PRO A 36 -12.00 0.39 -10.32
N ALA A 37 -13.25 -0.05 -10.31
CA ALA A 37 -13.74 -1.31 -10.90
C ALA A 37 -12.74 -2.48 -10.73
N PRO A 38 -12.48 -2.95 -9.49
CA PRO A 38 -11.46 -3.95 -9.23
C PRO A 38 -11.91 -5.36 -9.63
N LEU A 39 -10.99 -6.14 -10.23
CA LEU A 39 -11.07 -7.59 -10.36
C LEU A 39 -9.95 -8.20 -9.54
N PHE A 40 -10.29 -9.08 -8.61
CA PHE A 40 -9.32 -9.75 -7.75
C PHE A 40 -8.82 -11.06 -8.37
N LEU A 41 -7.51 -11.26 -8.39
CA LEU A 41 -6.87 -12.57 -8.48
C LEU A 41 -6.57 -13.03 -7.06
N ASP A 42 -7.49 -13.83 -6.51
CA ASP A 42 -7.42 -14.29 -5.12
C ASP A 42 -6.56 -15.55 -5.03
N THR A 43 -5.44 -15.44 -4.34
CA THR A 43 -4.45 -16.52 -4.22
C THR A 43 -4.49 -17.22 -2.85
N GLU A 44 -5.29 -16.70 -1.90
CA GLU A 44 -5.33 -17.18 -0.51
C GLU A 44 -6.73 -17.59 -0.05
N GLU A 45 -7.74 -17.47 -0.91
CA GLU A 45 -9.15 -17.58 -0.55
C GLU A 45 -9.60 -16.56 0.54
N GLY A 46 -8.81 -15.51 0.71
CA GLY A 46 -9.00 -14.50 1.76
C GLY A 46 -10.15 -13.52 1.49
N THR A 47 -10.63 -13.43 0.25
CA THR A 47 -11.64 -12.45 -0.14
C THR A 47 -13.08 -12.95 -0.06
N GLN A 48 -13.33 -14.20 0.37
CA GLN A 48 -14.67 -14.83 0.36
C GLN A 48 -15.73 -14.06 1.15
N HIS A 49 -15.33 -13.31 2.19
CA HIS A 49 -16.20 -12.47 3.00
C HIS A 49 -16.44 -11.07 2.41
N MET A 50 -15.84 -10.75 1.26
CA MET A 50 -15.91 -9.45 0.61
C MET A 50 -16.84 -9.51 -0.61
N ASN A 51 -17.61 -8.45 -0.84
CA ASN A 51 -18.41 -8.32 -2.07
C ASN A 51 -17.54 -7.74 -3.19
N VAL A 52 -16.74 -8.60 -3.83
CA VAL A 52 -15.85 -8.26 -4.94
C VAL A 52 -15.89 -9.33 -6.02
N ASP A 53 -15.65 -8.92 -7.25
CA ASP A 53 -15.45 -9.85 -8.36
C ASP A 53 -14.05 -10.44 -8.28
N ARG A 54 -13.96 -11.78 -8.38
CA ARG A 54 -12.70 -12.49 -8.18
C ARG A 54 -12.55 -13.69 -9.10
N ILE A 55 -11.32 -13.99 -9.43
CA ILE A 55 -10.88 -15.27 -10.02
C ILE A 55 -9.99 -15.94 -8.98
N GLN A 56 -10.35 -17.17 -8.60
CA GLN A 56 -9.52 -17.98 -7.71
C GLN A 56 -8.33 -18.52 -8.47
N VAL A 57 -7.12 -18.33 -7.93
CA VAL A 57 -5.87 -18.76 -8.56
C VAL A 57 -5.00 -19.46 -7.51
N ASP A 58 -4.75 -20.74 -7.69
CA ASP A 58 -4.05 -21.58 -6.72
C ASP A 58 -2.64 -22.01 -7.16
N HIS A 59 -2.30 -21.84 -8.44
CA HIS A 59 -0.99 -22.23 -8.97
C HIS A 59 -0.53 -21.36 -10.16
N TYR A 60 0.76 -21.42 -10.48
CA TYR A 60 1.42 -20.59 -11.50
C TYR A 60 0.76 -20.68 -12.89
N GLY A 61 0.39 -21.90 -13.33
CA GLY A 61 -0.28 -22.10 -14.61
C GLY A 61 -1.63 -21.40 -14.69
N ALA A 62 -2.50 -21.57 -13.67
CA ALA A 62 -3.79 -20.90 -13.59
C ALA A 62 -3.65 -19.36 -13.56
N MET A 63 -2.59 -18.84 -12.91
CA MET A 63 -2.29 -17.42 -12.94
C MET A 63 -2.00 -16.93 -14.37
N LEU A 64 -1.19 -17.65 -15.13
CA LEU A 64 -0.88 -17.29 -16.52
C LEU A 64 -2.10 -17.37 -17.43
N GLU A 65 -2.93 -18.40 -17.30
CA GLU A 65 -4.18 -18.57 -18.06
C GLU A 65 -5.14 -17.39 -17.76
N ALA A 66 -5.40 -17.10 -16.49
CA ALA A 66 -6.25 -15.99 -16.10
C ALA A 66 -5.74 -14.65 -16.68
N LEU A 67 -4.43 -14.40 -16.59
CA LEU A 67 -3.83 -13.16 -17.11
C LEU A 67 -3.90 -13.06 -18.63
N GLN A 68 -3.77 -14.18 -19.36
CA GLN A 68 -3.92 -14.20 -20.81
C GLN A 68 -5.34 -13.87 -21.23
N ASP A 69 -6.34 -14.45 -20.57
CA ASP A 69 -7.75 -14.18 -20.87
C ASP A 69 -8.13 -12.73 -20.52
N ILE A 70 -7.70 -12.24 -19.35
CA ILE A 70 -7.88 -10.84 -18.95
C ILE A 70 -7.25 -9.89 -19.98
N TYR A 71 -6.02 -10.15 -20.40
CA TYR A 71 -5.34 -9.34 -21.41
C TYR A 71 -6.10 -9.31 -22.73
N LYS A 72 -6.55 -10.48 -23.21
CA LYS A 72 -7.32 -10.62 -24.45
C LYS A 72 -8.63 -9.83 -24.39
N GLU A 73 -9.41 -9.99 -23.32
CA GLU A 73 -10.69 -9.29 -23.16
C GLU A 73 -10.48 -7.77 -22.97
N ALA A 74 -9.45 -7.35 -22.24
CA ALA A 74 -9.10 -5.94 -22.11
C ALA A 74 -8.71 -5.31 -23.45
N ARG A 75 -7.93 -6.01 -24.28
CA ARG A 75 -7.56 -5.57 -25.63
C ARG A 75 -8.75 -5.46 -26.56
N ASN A 76 -9.74 -6.31 -26.41
CA ASN A 76 -10.99 -6.30 -27.20
C ASN A 76 -11.99 -5.23 -26.69
N GLY A 77 -11.73 -4.58 -25.56
CA GLY A 77 -12.63 -3.60 -24.95
C GLY A 77 -13.84 -4.22 -24.26
N ASN A 78 -13.83 -5.53 -24.02
CA ASN A 78 -14.94 -6.28 -23.41
C ASN A 78 -14.84 -6.35 -21.88
N LEU A 79 -13.68 -5.97 -21.30
CA LEU A 79 -13.47 -6.08 -19.86
C LEU A 79 -14.03 -4.87 -19.12
N PRO A 80 -15.01 -5.04 -18.20
CA PRO A 80 -15.61 -3.92 -17.47
C PRO A 80 -14.72 -3.39 -16.35
N TYR A 81 -13.64 -4.10 -16.00
CA TYR A 81 -12.74 -3.76 -14.90
C TYR A 81 -11.69 -2.73 -15.32
N LYS A 82 -11.21 -1.97 -14.33
CA LYS A 82 -10.16 -0.95 -14.51
C LYS A 82 -8.90 -1.24 -13.68
N THR A 83 -9.04 -2.03 -12.63
CA THR A 83 -7.93 -2.39 -11.73
C THR A 83 -7.89 -3.90 -11.57
N LEU A 84 -6.73 -4.48 -11.85
CA LEU A 84 -6.42 -5.87 -11.52
C LEU A 84 -5.73 -5.89 -10.15
N VAL A 85 -6.33 -6.57 -9.18
CA VAL A 85 -5.83 -6.68 -7.81
C VAL A 85 -5.30 -8.08 -7.59
N ILE A 86 -4.04 -8.20 -7.19
CA ILE A 86 -3.40 -9.46 -6.83
C ILE A 86 -3.34 -9.57 -5.31
N ASP A 87 -4.05 -10.51 -4.73
CA ASP A 87 -4.14 -10.73 -3.28
C ASP A 87 -3.73 -12.18 -2.94
N THR A 88 -2.45 -12.47 -2.67
CA THR A 88 -1.33 -11.56 -2.36
C THR A 88 -0.06 -11.82 -3.20
N GLY A 89 0.85 -10.86 -3.22
CA GLY A 89 2.13 -10.95 -3.93
C GLY A 89 3.13 -11.92 -3.28
N ASP A 90 3.05 -12.13 -1.97
CA ASP A 90 3.84 -13.13 -1.27
C ASP A 90 3.43 -14.55 -1.67
N ARG A 91 2.14 -14.80 -1.92
CA ARG A 91 1.66 -16.07 -2.49
C ARG A 91 2.07 -16.27 -3.95
N LEU A 92 2.16 -15.19 -4.73
CA LEU A 92 2.76 -15.29 -6.09
C LEU A 92 4.17 -15.86 -6.04
N TRP A 93 4.98 -15.39 -5.08
CA TRP A 93 6.31 -15.92 -4.88
C TRP A 93 6.29 -17.41 -4.54
N ASP A 94 5.42 -17.82 -3.61
CA ASP A 94 5.26 -19.23 -3.24
C ASP A 94 4.83 -20.09 -4.45
N MET A 95 3.96 -19.57 -5.33
CA MET A 95 3.56 -20.25 -6.56
C MET A 95 4.74 -20.46 -7.49
N CYS A 96 5.59 -19.45 -7.68
CA CYS A 96 6.82 -19.55 -8.47
C CYS A 96 7.77 -20.60 -7.88
N ALA A 97 8.00 -20.58 -6.58
CA ALA A 97 8.85 -21.54 -5.90
C ALA A 97 8.33 -22.98 -6.04
N ARG A 98 7.02 -23.18 -5.87
CA ARG A 98 6.38 -24.51 -6.06
C ARG A 98 6.44 -24.96 -7.52
N GLN A 99 6.37 -24.06 -8.47
CA GLN A 99 6.51 -24.40 -9.88
C GLN A 99 7.93 -24.87 -10.20
N VAL A 100 8.96 -24.19 -9.69
CA VAL A 100 10.36 -24.61 -9.82
C VAL A 100 10.57 -26.03 -9.25
N ILE A 101 9.99 -26.33 -8.08
CA ILE A 101 10.06 -27.67 -7.48
C ILE A 101 9.35 -28.69 -8.38
N ARG A 102 8.20 -28.37 -8.95
CA ARG A 102 7.47 -29.25 -9.88
C ARG A 102 8.27 -29.54 -11.13
N ASP A 103 8.86 -28.50 -11.74
CA ASP A 103 9.65 -28.64 -12.96
C ASP A 103 10.91 -29.47 -12.72
N TYR A 104 11.57 -29.26 -11.56
CA TYR A 104 12.71 -30.07 -11.15
C TYR A 104 12.32 -31.54 -11.00
N ASN A 105 11.23 -31.84 -10.31
CA ASN A 105 10.74 -33.20 -10.06
C ASN A 105 10.20 -33.91 -11.31
N ALA A 106 9.88 -33.15 -12.36
CA ALA A 106 9.50 -33.71 -13.66
C ALA A 106 10.72 -34.18 -14.47
N SER A 107 11.93 -33.74 -14.10
CA SER A 107 13.17 -34.20 -14.75
C SER A 107 13.52 -35.63 -14.35
N PRO A 108 13.79 -36.52 -15.29
CA PRO A 108 14.10 -37.93 -14.97
C PRO A 108 15.52 -38.14 -14.41
N LYS A 109 16.36 -37.10 -14.36
CA LYS A 109 17.79 -37.20 -14.04
C LYS A 109 18.13 -37.01 -12.57
N ASP A 110 17.23 -36.38 -11.80
CA ASP A 110 17.52 -35.99 -10.44
C ASP A 110 16.49 -36.57 -9.47
N GLY A 111 16.91 -36.90 -8.25
CA GLY A 111 15.99 -37.35 -7.21
C GLY A 111 14.91 -36.29 -6.91
N LYS A 112 13.75 -36.71 -6.39
CA LYS A 112 12.67 -35.80 -6.03
C LYS A 112 13.06 -34.93 -4.83
N ILE A 113 12.71 -33.66 -4.92
CA ILE A 113 12.91 -32.65 -3.86
C ILE A 113 11.56 -32.15 -3.33
N SER A 114 11.52 -31.72 -2.06
CA SER A 114 10.35 -31.11 -1.42
C SER A 114 10.51 -29.63 -1.15
N SER A 115 11.71 -29.09 -1.31
CA SER A 115 12.05 -27.72 -0.95
C SER A 115 12.97 -27.11 -2.02
N ILE A 116 12.82 -25.80 -2.24
CA ILE A 116 13.59 -25.04 -3.21
C ILE A 116 15.08 -24.93 -2.83
N GLU A 117 15.40 -25.02 -1.54
CA GLU A 117 16.75 -25.02 -0.99
C GLU A 117 17.55 -26.23 -1.45
N SER A 118 16.87 -27.34 -1.74
CA SER A 118 17.49 -28.58 -2.21
C SER A 118 18.11 -28.43 -3.60
N ILE A 119 17.72 -27.39 -4.34
CA ILE A 119 18.37 -27.01 -5.61
C ILE A 119 19.64 -26.22 -5.26
N GLY A 120 20.79 -26.87 -5.34
CA GLY A 120 22.06 -26.38 -4.82
C GLY A 120 22.46 -24.99 -5.31
N TYR A 121 23.32 -24.33 -4.52
CA TYR A 121 23.94 -23.03 -4.80
C TYR A 121 22.94 -21.87 -5.03
N GLY A 122 21.76 -21.94 -4.47
CA GLY A 122 20.73 -20.89 -4.62
C GLY A 122 20.08 -20.83 -6.01
N LYS A 123 20.36 -21.79 -6.89
CA LYS A 123 19.78 -21.83 -8.26
C LYS A 123 18.26 -21.90 -8.25
N GLY A 124 17.65 -22.63 -7.32
CA GLY A 124 16.20 -22.70 -7.18
C GLY A 124 15.58 -21.33 -6.91
N TYR A 125 16.16 -20.56 -6.01
CA TYR A 125 15.71 -19.19 -5.73
C TYR A 125 15.89 -18.25 -6.92
N ALA A 126 16.99 -18.40 -7.68
CA ALA A 126 17.21 -17.62 -8.89
C ALA A 126 16.13 -17.92 -9.94
N GLN A 127 15.82 -19.19 -10.18
CA GLN A 127 14.76 -19.61 -11.09
C GLN A 127 13.38 -19.08 -10.65
N ALA A 128 13.05 -19.19 -9.36
CA ALA A 128 11.79 -18.65 -8.86
C ALA A 128 11.72 -17.11 -8.98
N SER A 129 12.83 -16.41 -8.76
CA SER A 129 12.91 -14.95 -8.98
C SER A 129 12.71 -14.60 -10.45
N GLU A 130 13.28 -15.36 -11.39
CA GLU A 130 13.08 -15.17 -12.82
C GLU A 130 11.61 -15.41 -13.21
N MET A 131 10.98 -16.46 -12.72
CA MET A 131 9.56 -16.72 -12.95
C MET A 131 8.68 -15.60 -12.39
N PHE A 132 9.02 -15.07 -11.22
CA PHE A 132 8.32 -13.93 -10.63
C PHE A 132 8.46 -12.67 -11.50
N VAL A 133 9.65 -12.37 -12.01
CA VAL A 133 9.90 -11.25 -12.93
C VAL A 133 9.12 -11.43 -14.24
N ASN A 134 9.01 -12.66 -14.74
CA ASN A 134 8.19 -12.97 -15.92
C ASN A 134 6.70 -12.65 -15.66
N LEU A 135 6.16 -12.97 -14.47
CA LEU A 135 4.80 -12.55 -14.09
C LEU A 135 4.64 -11.03 -14.08
N LEU A 136 5.62 -10.27 -13.55
CA LEU A 136 5.57 -8.81 -13.60
C LEU A 136 5.49 -8.29 -15.04
N SER A 137 6.17 -8.95 -15.98
CA SER A 137 6.09 -8.61 -17.41
C SER A 137 4.71 -8.93 -18.00
N VAL A 138 4.06 -10.02 -17.56
CA VAL A 138 2.69 -10.36 -17.98
C VAL A 138 1.69 -9.35 -17.40
N PHE A 139 1.87 -8.90 -16.15
CA PHE A 139 1.08 -7.78 -15.61
C PHE A 139 1.27 -6.50 -16.41
N ASP A 140 2.47 -6.22 -16.90
CA ASP A 140 2.71 -5.05 -17.77
C ASP A 140 1.98 -5.17 -19.12
N ASN A 141 1.73 -6.38 -19.64
CA ASN A 141 0.85 -6.57 -20.79
C ASN A 141 -0.59 -6.16 -20.46
N CYS A 142 -1.15 -6.61 -19.32
CA CYS A 142 -2.47 -6.18 -18.87
C CYS A 142 -2.53 -4.66 -18.65
N ARG A 143 -1.48 -4.06 -18.08
CA ARG A 143 -1.35 -2.62 -17.96
C ARG A 143 -1.36 -1.91 -19.32
N SER A 144 -0.66 -2.44 -20.32
CA SER A 144 -0.65 -1.88 -21.67
C SER A 144 -2.03 -1.93 -22.36
N ALA A 145 -2.88 -2.85 -21.93
CA ALA A 145 -4.28 -2.97 -22.35
C ALA A 145 -5.24 -2.03 -21.59
N GLY A 146 -4.72 -1.19 -20.67
CA GLY A 146 -5.50 -0.16 -19.98
C GLY A 146 -5.82 -0.41 -18.52
N LEU A 147 -5.33 -1.51 -17.92
CA LEU A 147 -5.60 -1.87 -16.52
C LEU A 147 -4.56 -1.30 -15.56
N HIS A 148 -5.00 -0.69 -14.47
CA HIS A 148 -4.16 -0.48 -13.29
C HIS A 148 -3.84 -1.83 -12.64
N ILE A 149 -2.66 -1.97 -12.06
CA ILE A 149 -2.26 -3.19 -11.35
C ILE A 149 -2.01 -2.84 -9.89
N ALA A 150 -2.70 -3.50 -8.98
CA ALA A 150 -2.50 -3.38 -7.54
C ALA A 150 -2.03 -4.72 -6.98
N VAL A 151 -0.86 -4.76 -6.35
CA VAL A 151 -0.32 -5.96 -5.70
C VAL A 151 -0.37 -5.75 -4.19
N ILE A 152 -1.15 -6.57 -3.51
CA ILE A 152 -1.23 -6.57 -2.05
C ILE A 152 -0.14 -7.50 -1.51
N CYS A 153 0.61 -7.07 -0.50
CA CYS A 153 1.61 -7.88 0.16
C CYS A 153 1.48 -7.79 1.69
N HIS A 154 1.89 -8.83 2.39
CA HIS A 154 2.14 -8.74 3.82
C HIS A 154 3.47 -8.01 4.08
N CYS A 155 3.66 -7.54 5.31
CA CYS A 155 4.94 -6.98 5.73
C CYS A 155 5.71 -7.98 6.61
N ARG A 156 7.00 -7.74 6.71
CA ARG A 156 7.89 -8.30 7.75
C ARG A 156 8.82 -7.22 8.27
N VAL A 157 9.39 -7.46 9.42
CA VAL A 157 10.44 -6.60 9.98
C VAL A 157 11.79 -7.19 9.60
N GLU A 158 12.68 -6.35 9.06
CA GLU A 158 14.06 -6.71 8.73
C GLU A 158 15.01 -5.75 9.46
N THR A 159 16.19 -6.27 9.83
CA THR A 159 17.28 -5.45 10.34
C THR A 159 18.09 -4.92 9.17
N VAL A 160 18.25 -3.61 9.12
CA VAL A 160 19.10 -2.91 8.16
C VAL A 160 20.40 -2.56 8.85
N ASN A 161 21.53 -2.92 8.21
CA ASN A 161 22.86 -2.57 8.64
C ASN A 161 23.42 -1.51 7.66
N PRO A 162 23.21 -0.22 7.89
CA PRO A 162 23.70 0.81 6.99
C PRO A 162 25.24 0.87 7.05
N PRO A 163 25.92 1.30 5.98
CA PRO A 163 27.38 1.52 6.01
C PRO A 163 27.81 2.56 7.04
N GLU A 164 26.90 3.50 7.34
CA GLU A 164 27.11 4.60 8.30
C GLU A 164 26.00 4.56 9.35
N GLY A 165 26.35 4.43 10.62
CA GLY A 165 25.42 4.43 11.75
C GLY A 165 25.12 3.05 12.33
N GLU A 166 24.21 3.01 13.29
CA GLU A 166 23.79 1.80 13.98
C GLU A 166 22.73 1.01 13.19
N ALA A 167 22.69 -0.29 13.44
CA ALA A 167 21.66 -1.15 12.88
C ALA A 167 20.26 -0.74 13.39
N TYR A 168 19.29 -0.71 12.50
CA TYR A 168 17.90 -0.42 12.83
C TYR A 168 16.93 -1.42 12.18
N THR A 169 15.70 -1.46 12.67
CA THR A 169 14.65 -2.33 12.13
C THR A 169 13.70 -1.55 11.24
N MET A 170 13.25 -2.18 10.16
CA MET A 170 12.35 -1.57 9.17
C MET A 170 11.28 -2.56 8.72
N TYR A 171 10.05 -2.06 8.52
CA TYR A 171 9.00 -2.79 7.83
C TYR A 171 9.27 -2.83 6.34
N THR A 172 9.30 -4.02 5.77
CA THR A 172 9.49 -4.26 4.33
C THR A 172 8.47 -5.29 3.81
N ILE A 173 8.37 -5.41 2.50
CA ILE A 173 7.49 -6.37 1.83
C ILE A 173 7.94 -7.81 2.17
N LYS A 174 6.98 -8.67 2.53
CA LYS A 174 7.20 -10.08 2.85
C LYS A 174 7.28 -10.91 1.59
N ILE A 175 8.37 -10.81 0.84
CA ILE A 175 8.72 -11.75 -0.23
C ILE A 175 10.01 -12.44 0.17
N ASN A 176 10.02 -13.76 0.07
CA ASN A 176 11.18 -14.54 0.51
C ASN A 176 12.36 -14.28 -0.43
N ALA A 177 13.49 -13.90 0.13
CA ALA A 177 14.71 -13.63 -0.60
C ALA A 177 15.90 -14.10 0.22
N PRO A 178 16.74 -15.00 -0.31
CA PRO A 178 17.96 -15.38 0.38
C PRO A 178 18.92 -14.19 0.45
N ALA A 179 19.51 -13.96 1.62
CA ALA A 179 20.36 -12.82 1.93
C ALA A 179 21.63 -12.70 1.03
N LYS A 180 21.93 -13.71 0.24
CA LYS A 180 23.14 -13.78 -0.61
C LYS A 180 22.88 -13.53 -2.10
N GLN A 181 21.63 -13.26 -2.52
CA GLN A 181 21.34 -12.92 -3.91
C GLN A 181 21.42 -11.41 -4.13
N ALA A 182 22.13 -10.99 -5.17
CA ALA A 182 22.34 -9.57 -5.48
C ALA A 182 21.03 -8.85 -5.89
N ILE A 183 20.08 -9.55 -6.49
CA ILE A 183 18.77 -8.99 -6.91
C ILE A 183 17.70 -10.05 -6.64
N THR A 184 16.76 -9.73 -5.78
CA THR A 184 15.68 -10.64 -5.39
C THR A 184 14.35 -10.23 -6.02
N ALA A 185 13.36 -11.13 -5.99
CA ALA A 185 12.00 -10.81 -6.43
C ALA A 185 11.41 -9.59 -5.70
N LYS A 186 11.76 -9.40 -4.42
CA LYS A 186 11.36 -8.25 -3.61
C LYS A 186 11.87 -6.93 -4.21
N GLU A 187 13.18 -6.84 -4.50
CA GLU A 187 13.76 -5.63 -5.11
C GLU A 187 13.14 -5.37 -6.48
N LYS A 188 12.96 -6.42 -7.29
CA LYS A 188 12.32 -6.29 -8.61
C LYS A 188 10.88 -5.78 -8.52
N LEU A 189 10.10 -6.27 -7.57
CA LEU A 189 8.75 -5.77 -7.33
C LEU A 189 8.77 -4.27 -6.94
N LYS A 190 9.66 -3.87 -6.04
CA LYS A 190 9.82 -2.47 -5.61
C LYS A 190 10.24 -1.53 -6.75
N GLU A 191 11.19 -1.98 -7.57
CA GLU A 191 11.61 -1.23 -8.77
C GLU A 191 10.46 -1.08 -9.75
N TRP A 192 9.70 -2.15 -9.98
CA TRP A 192 8.60 -2.23 -10.93
C TRP A 192 7.41 -1.35 -10.54
N GLY A 193 7.06 -1.24 -9.26
CA GLY A 193 5.95 -0.42 -8.77
C GLY A 193 6.13 1.08 -9.06
N ASP A 194 5.08 1.76 -9.48
CA ASP A 194 5.05 3.22 -9.63
C ASP A 194 4.80 3.91 -8.28
N ALA A 195 4.01 3.28 -7.41
CA ALA A 195 3.80 3.68 -6.02
C ALA A 195 3.92 2.47 -5.07
N ILE A 196 4.43 2.70 -3.86
CA ILE A 196 4.48 1.73 -2.77
C ILE A 196 3.85 2.38 -1.55
N LEU A 197 2.74 1.81 -1.09
CA LEU A 197 1.91 2.30 0.00
C LEU A 197 2.08 1.39 1.21
N PHE A 198 2.57 1.93 2.30
CA PHE A 198 2.64 1.20 3.57
C PHE A 198 1.40 1.47 4.39
N CYS A 199 0.58 0.46 4.61
CA CYS A 199 -0.61 0.52 5.46
C CYS A 199 -0.26 0.05 6.87
N ASN A 200 -0.53 0.86 7.88
CA ASN A 200 -0.28 0.47 9.27
C ASN A 200 -1.27 1.15 10.22
N TYR A 201 -1.30 0.66 11.45
CA TYR A 201 -1.99 1.32 12.55
C TYR A 201 -1.18 2.53 13.00
N VAL A 202 -1.87 3.62 13.33
CA VAL A 202 -1.25 4.79 13.95
C VAL A 202 -0.95 4.45 15.39
N THR A 203 0.34 4.36 15.72
CA THR A 203 0.81 4.03 17.07
C THR A 203 1.58 5.21 17.62
N THR A 204 1.22 5.64 18.83
CA THR A 204 1.98 6.60 19.63
C THR A 204 2.70 5.86 20.75
N PHE A 205 3.85 6.38 21.16
CA PHE A 205 4.59 5.84 22.29
C PHE A 205 4.49 6.81 23.46
N THR A 206 4.24 6.29 24.67
CA THR A 206 4.32 7.07 25.89
C THR A 206 5.79 7.29 26.28
N ASP A 207 6.07 8.25 27.17
CA ASP A 207 7.42 8.55 27.68
C ASP A 207 8.13 7.32 28.30
N GLY A 208 7.38 6.30 28.71
CA GLY A 208 7.89 5.00 29.17
C GLY A 208 8.06 3.95 28.06
N GLY A 209 8.01 4.33 26.77
CA GLY A 209 8.20 3.43 25.61
C GLY A 209 7.04 2.44 25.38
N LYS A 210 5.91 2.57 26.09
CA LYS A 210 4.74 1.72 25.88
C LYS A 210 3.96 2.21 24.66
N ALA A 211 3.67 1.31 23.71
CA ALA A 211 2.82 1.60 22.56
C ALA A 211 1.39 1.90 23.04
N LYS A 212 0.79 2.98 22.52
CA LYS A 212 -0.59 3.36 22.71
C LYS A 212 -1.19 3.73 21.34
N GLY A 213 -2.43 3.35 21.10
CA GLY A 213 -3.11 3.55 19.81
C GLY A 213 -3.42 2.22 19.14
N GLY A 214 -3.64 2.22 17.83
CA GLY A 214 -4.02 1.03 17.05
C GLY A 214 -5.47 1.05 16.61
N GLU A 215 -6.22 2.09 16.94
CA GLU A 215 -7.61 2.29 16.48
C GLU A 215 -7.64 2.94 15.08
N LEU A 216 -6.73 3.88 14.83
CA LEU A 216 -6.63 4.57 13.55
C LEU A 216 -5.67 3.83 12.61
N ARG A 217 -6.04 3.83 11.32
CA ARG A 217 -5.25 3.22 10.25
C ARG A 217 -4.83 4.30 9.27
N ALA A 218 -3.59 4.23 8.81
CA ALA A 218 -3.04 5.20 7.87
C ALA A 218 -2.30 4.52 6.72
N VAL A 219 -2.21 5.24 5.61
CA VAL A 219 -1.35 4.92 4.48
C VAL A 219 -0.17 5.88 4.49
N TYR A 220 1.03 5.33 4.57
CA TYR A 220 2.28 6.05 4.49
C TYR A 220 2.82 5.95 3.06
N THR A 221 3.08 7.08 2.44
CA THR A 221 3.45 7.19 1.02
C THR A 221 4.91 7.58 0.83
N GLU A 222 5.56 8.11 1.87
CA GLU A 222 6.96 8.52 1.85
C GLU A 222 7.83 7.55 2.65
N HIS A 223 9.00 7.25 2.10
CA HIS A 223 9.99 6.40 2.75
C HIS A 223 10.52 7.01 4.05
N ARG A 224 10.67 6.18 5.08
CA ARG A 224 11.33 6.51 6.35
C ARG A 224 12.25 5.38 6.79
N ALA A 225 13.09 5.63 7.78
CA ALA A 225 13.98 4.60 8.32
C ALA A 225 13.22 3.35 8.82
N THR A 226 11.97 3.51 9.26
CA THR A 226 11.16 2.44 9.83
C THR A 226 10.24 1.71 8.84
N TRP A 227 10.07 2.23 7.61
CA TRP A 227 9.29 1.58 6.54
C TRP A 227 9.71 2.05 5.15
N GLU A 228 9.46 1.21 4.16
CA GLU A 228 9.62 1.53 2.75
C GLU A 228 8.33 2.12 2.17
N ALA A 229 8.45 3.18 1.38
CA ALA A 229 7.35 3.71 0.57
C ALA A 229 7.90 4.38 -0.68
N LYS A 230 7.04 4.59 -1.68
CA LYS A 230 7.41 5.23 -2.95
C LYS A 230 6.24 6.05 -3.46
N ASN A 231 6.47 7.33 -3.68
CA ASN A 231 5.44 8.26 -4.12
C ASN A 231 5.97 9.12 -5.28
N ARG A 232 5.42 8.89 -6.48
CA ARG A 232 5.69 9.69 -7.68
C ARG A 232 4.52 10.58 -8.08
N HIS A 233 3.47 10.61 -7.26
CA HIS A 233 2.18 11.23 -7.58
C HIS A 233 1.88 12.47 -6.74
N GLY A 234 2.84 12.90 -5.89
CA GLY A 234 2.64 14.06 -5.01
C GLY A 234 1.59 13.83 -3.92
N MET A 235 1.37 12.58 -3.52
CA MET A 235 0.48 12.26 -2.40
C MET A 235 1.03 12.81 -1.09
N PRO A 236 0.18 13.23 -0.13
CA PRO A 236 0.60 13.54 1.23
C PRO A 236 1.40 12.39 1.86
N ALA A 237 2.39 12.71 2.71
CA ALA A 237 3.26 11.71 3.34
C ALA A 237 2.50 10.66 4.17
N VAL A 238 1.38 11.08 4.77
CA VAL A 238 0.46 10.24 5.53
C VAL A 238 -0.97 10.56 5.09
N MET A 239 -1.78 9.54 4.88
CA MET A 239 -3.18 9.66 4.45
C MET A 239 -4.06 8.69 5.23
N ALA A 240 -5.35 9.03 5.34
CA ALA A 240 -6.34 8.04 5.74
C ALA A 240 -6.41 6.87 4.73
N MET A 241 -6.88 5.71 5.17
CA MET A 241 -7.13 4.56 4.29
C MET A 241 -8.43 4.75 3.50
N ASP A 242 -8.49 5.84 2.70
CA ASP A 242 -9.60 6.20 1.84
C ASP A 242 -9.26 5.85 0.38
N ALA A 243 -9.94 4.84 -0.14
CA ALA A 243 -9.71 4.36 -1.51
C ALA A 243 -10.08 5.42 -2.57
N GLY A 244 -11.09 6.25 -2.30
CA GLY A 244 -11.53 7.31 -3.23
C GLY A 244 -10.47 8.40 -3.37
N GLU A 245 -9.91 8.88 -2.27
CA GLU A 245 -8.86 9.88 -2.28
C GLU A 245 -7.56 9.34 -2.89
N ILE A 246 -7.18 8.13 -2.49
CA ILE A 246 -5.99 7.44 -3.04
C ILE A 246 -6.15 7.22 -4.55
N SER A 247 -7.32 6.77 -5.01
CA SER A 247 -7.60 6.59 -6.44
C SER A 247 -7.50 7.88 -7.22
N ARG A 248 -8.05 8.97 -6.70
CA ARG A 248 -7.99 10.30 -7.32
C ARG A 248 -6.56 10.77 -7.52
N LEU A 249 -5.69 10.55 -6.54
CA LEU A 249 -4.29 10.96 -6.59
C LEU A 249 -3.43 10.05 -7.48
N LEU A 250 -3.67 8.73 -7.45
CA LEU A 250 -2.89 7.76 -8.22
C LEU A 250 -3.30 7.68 -9.68
N PHE A 251 -4.61 7.73 -9.97
CA PHE A 251 -5.16 7.40 -11.28
C PHE A 251 -5.77 8.62 -12.00
N GLY A 252 -5.93 9.76 -11.29
CA GLY A 252 -6.49 10.99 -11.83
C GLY A 252 -8.00 11.17 -11.57
N ALA A 253 -8.50 12.38 -11.78
CA ALA A 253 -9.85 12.81 -11.40
C ALA A 253 -11.01 12.07 -12.12
N GLY A 254 -10.72 11.32 -13.17
CA GLY A 254 -11.72 10.52 -13.91
C GLY A 254 -11.92 9.09 -13.39
N CYS A 255 -11.14 8.66 -12.40
CA CYS A 255 -11.13 7.31 -11.85
C CYS A 255 -11.69 7.29 -10.42
N GLY A 256 -12.88 7.83 -10.21
CA GLY A 256 -13.61 7.62 -8.94
C GLY A 256 -14.03 6.15 -8.78
N PRO A 257 -14.33 5.69 -7.54
CA PRO A 257 -14.85 4.35 -7.32
C PRO A 257 -16.09 4.16 -8.19
N ALA A 258 -16.13 3.06 -8.95
CA ALA A 258 -17.35 2.64 -9.62
C ALA A 258 -18.40 2.46 -8.54
N ASN A 259 -19.60 3.01 -8.75
CA ASN A 259 -20.76 2.78 -7.86
C ASN A 259 -20.82 1.28 -7.53
N ALA A 260 -20.51 0.93 -6.30
CA ALA A 260 -20.82 -0.40 -5.81
C ALA A 260 -22.33 -0.60 -6.03
N PRO A 261 -22.76 -1.73 -6.61
CA PRO A 261 -24.19 -2.00 -6.69
C PRO A 261 -24.73 -1.96 -5.26
N ALA A 262 -25.71 -1.08 -5.05
CA ALA A 262 -26.43 -0.99 -3.78
C ALA A 262 -27.22 -2.29 -3.60
N ASN A 263 -26.64 -3.31 -2.97
CA ASN A 263 -27.39 -4.43 -2.41
C ASN A 263 -26.50 -5.22 -1.43
N GLY A 264 -26.92 -5.22 -0.19
CA GLY A 264 -26.65 -6.28 0.78
C GLY A 264 -25.40 -6.13 1.61
N ALA A 265 -25.44 -5.30 2.65
CA ALA A 265 -24.61 -5.51 3.81
C ALA A 265 -24.97 -6.88 4.44
N PRO A 266 -24.00 -7.75 4.77
CA PRO A 266 -24.29 -8.87 5.63
C PRO A 266 -24.70 -8.33 7.00
N ALA A 267 -25.83 -8.78 7.51
CA ALA A 267 -26.34 -8.46 8.84
C ALA A 267 -25.30 -8.84 9.88
N ALA A 268 -24.55 -7.87 10.38
CA ALA A 268 -23.89 -8.00 11.65
C ALA A 268 -24.96 -7.92 12.73
N ASN A 269 -25.23 -9.05 13.34
CA ASN A 269 -26.09 -9.17 14.49
C ASN A 269 -25.39 -8.51 15.67
N ASN A 270 -25.68 -7.23 15.91
CA ASN A 270 -25.71 -6.57 17.23
C ASN A 270 -26.19 -5.12 17.01
N GLY A 271 -27.33 -4.82 17.62
CA GLY A 271 -28.08 -3.59 17.45
C GLY A 271 -27.37 -2.31 17.92
N GLN A 272 -26.49 -1.81 17.09
CA GLN A 272 -26.00 -0.44 17.17
C GLN A 272 -25.91 0.10 15.74
N ALA A 273 -26.59 1.20 15.47
CA ALA A 273 -26.52 1.89 14.20
C ALA A 273 -25.07 2.27 13.90
N PRO A 274 -24.61 2.15 12.63
CA PRO A 274 -23.28 2.63 12.27
C PRO A 274 -23.18 4.13 12.60
N PRO A 275 -22.04 4.59 13.16
CA PRO A 275 -21.85 6.01 13.38
C PRO A 275 -21.97 6.75 12.05
N PRO A 276 -22.52 7.98 12.03
CA PRO A 276 -22.63 8.78 10.83
C PRO A 276 -21.25 8.95 10.19
N ALA A 277 -21.18 8.95 8.86
CA ALA A 277 -19.95 9.15 8.13
C ALA A 277 -19.25 10.42 8.64
N ALA A 278 -17.98 10.28 9.03
CA ALA A 278 -17.17 11.36 9.58
C ALA A 278 -17.24 12.61 8.69
N SER A 279 -17.50 13.76 9.28
CA SER A 279 -17.58 15.05 8.58
C SER A 279 -16.19 15.42 7.99
N ALA A 280 -16.15 16.41 7.11
CA ALA A 280 -14.89 16.93 6.60
C ALA A 280 -13.99 17.45 7.74
N GLY A 281 -14.59 17.99 8.80
CA GLY A 281 -13.91 18.46 10.01
C GLY A 281 -13.28 17.30 10.80
N ASP A 282 -14.01 16.20 10.99
CA ASP A 282 -13.49 15.02 11.72
C ASP A 282 -12.26 14.43 11.01
N ARG A 283 -12.29 14.34 9.69
CA ARG A 283 -11.15 13.85 8.88
C ARG A 283 -9.93 14.76 8.97
N GLN A 284 -10.14 16.07 9.05
CA GLN A 284 -9.08 17.04 9.24
C GLN A 284 -8.48 16.95 10.65
N ALA A 285 -9.32 16.76 11.68
CA ALA A 285 -8.90 16.58 13.06
C ALA A 285 -8.02 15.32 13.20
N ASP A 286 -8.41 14.21 12.58
CA ASP A 286 -7.64 12.96 12.59
C ASP A 286 -6.27 13.14 11.92
N ALA A 287 -6.22 13.84 10.78
CA ALA A 287 -4.97 14.14 10.08
C ALA A 287 -4.04 15.03 10.91
N LEU A 288 -4.58 16.02 11.63
CA LEU A 288 -3.81 16.88 12.53
C LEU A 288 -3.33 16.11 13.77
N ALA A 289 -4.20 15.30 14.36
CA ALA A 289 -3.85 14.47 15.51
C ALA A 289 -2.71 13.48 15.21
N ALA A 290 -2.61 13.01 13.96
CA ALA A 290 -1.53 12.11 13.53
C ALA A 290 -0.14 12.77 13.45
N VAL A 291 -0.05 14.09 13.35
CA VAL A 291 1.21 14.83 13.13
C VAL A 291 1.57 15.79 14.28
N ILE A 292 0.66 16.00 15.23
CA ILE A 292 0.85 16.87 16.41
C ILE A 292 1.30 16.00 17.59
N ASP A 293 2.50 16.28 18.12
CA ASP A 293 3.10 15.50 19.21
C ASP A 293 2.28 15.57 20.53
N HIS A 294 1.73 16.76 20.86
CA HIS A 294 0.97 17.01 22.08
C HIS A 294 -0.28 17.83 21.77
N ALA A 295 -1.41 17.13 21.52
CA ALA A 295 -2.66 17.76 21.07
C ALA A 295 -3.16 18.86 22.03
N LYS A 296 -3.09 18.64 23.36
CA LYS A 296 -3.51 19.66 24.34
C LYS A 296 -2.67 20.93 24.29
N ASP A 297 -1.35 20.77 24.17
CA ASP A 297 -0.40 21.90 24.12
C ASP A 297 -0.54 22.64 22.79
N ALA A 298 -0.77 21.89 21.70
CA ALA A 298 -1.04 22.44 20.38
C ALA A 298 -2.34 23.26 20.37
N LEU A 299 -3.43 22.78 21.01
CA LEU A 299 -4.67 23.53 21.14
C LEU A 299 -4.44 24.81 21.97
N ALA A 300 -3.73 24.72 23.10
CA ALA A 300 -3.39 25.89 23.93
C ALA A 300 -2.57 26.93 23.13
N PHE A 301 -1.60 26.47 22.36
CA PHE A 301 -0.81 27.32 21.43
C PHE A 301 -1.69 27.97 20.38
N MET A 302 -2.59 27.23 19.72
CA MET A 302 -3.47 27.74 18.69
C MET A 302 -4.49 28.76 19.25
N ILE A 303 -5.02 28.52 20.46
CA ILE A 303 -5.87 29.48 21.19
C ILE A 303 -5.09 30.78 21.47
N SER A 304 -3.85 30.68 21.99
CA SER A 304 -3.02 31.84 22.29
C SER A 304 -2.69 32.70 21.06
N ARG A 305 -2.71 32.08 19.88
CA ARG A 305 -2.47 32.74 18.57
C ARG A 305 -3.75 33.20 17.88
N GLY A 306 -4.92 32.98 18.50
CA GLY A 306 -6.22 33.36 17.92
C GLY A 306 -6.61 32.56 16.68
N ILE A 307 -6.07 31.35 16.52
CA ILE A 307 -6.37 30.45 15.37
C ILE A 307 -7.69 29.75 15.62
N ILE A 308 -7.92 29.33 16.85
CA ILE A 308 -9.16 28.76 17.37
C ILE A 308 -9.53 29.43 18.68
N THR A 309 -10.77 29.28 19.13
CA THR A 309 -11.26 29.82 20.41
C THR A 309 -11.29 28.74 21.50
N ALA A 310 -11.31 29.14 22.76
CA ALA A 310 -11.40 28.20 23.89
C ALA A 310 -12.65 27.32 23.77
N GLY A 311 -12.46 26.01 23.88
CA GLY A 311 -13.52 25.00 23.75
C GLY A 311 -13.63 24.37 22.33
N GLN A 312 -12.90 24.89 21.38
CA GLN A 312 -12.78 24.31 20.03
C GLN A 312 -11.70 23.21 19.99
N GLY A 313 -11.92 22.19 19.14
CA GLY A 313 -11.00 21.08 18.91
C GLY A 313 -10.22 21.21 17.60
N LEU A 314 -9.54 20.12 17.22
CA LEU A 314 -8.76 20.08 15.97
C LEU A 314 -9.67 20.09 14.72
N GLU A 315 -10.93 19.70 14.85
CA GLU A 315 -11.96 19.73 13.80
C GLU A 315 -12.31 21.15 13.35
N GLU A 316 -12.12 22.15 14.20
CA GLU A 316 -12.43 23.54 13.94
C GLU A 316 -11.21 24.38 13.52
N VAL A 317 -10.04 23.75 13.41
CA VAL A 317 -8.85 24.44 12.90
C VAL A 317 -9.10 24.87 11.43
N PRO A 318 -8.90 26.16 11.07
CA PRO A 318 -9.11 26.60 9.69
C PRO A 318 -8.32 25.76 8.68
N ALA A 319 -8.97 25.39 7.57
CA ALA A 319 -8.39 24.46 6.57
C ALA A 319 -7.02 24.90 6.04
N GLU A 320 -6.84 26.23 5.82
CA GLU A 320 -5.55 26.78 5.39
C GLU A 320 -4.45 26.59 6.44
N TYR A 321 -4.81 26.71 7.73
CA TYR A 321 -3.87 26.53 8.83
C TYR A 321 -3.55 25.04 9.04
N ALA A 322 -4.55 24.17 8.97
CA ALA A 322 -4.38 22.75 8.98
C ALA A 322 -3.44 22.27 7.85
N ALA A 323 -3.63 22.76 6.64
CA ALA A 323 -2.75 22.47 5.50
C ALA A 323 -1.29 22.90 5.75
N ARG A 324 -1.07 24.02 6.45
CA ARG A 324 0.29 24.48 6.81
C ARG A 324 0.94 23.57 7.86
N ILE A 325 0.18 23.13 8.87
CA ILE A 325 0.67 22.18 9.88
C ILE A 325 1.06 20.86 9.20
N LEU A 326 0.17 20.30 8.38
CA LEU A 326 0.39 19.06 7.67
C LEU A 326 1.57 19.12 6.70
N LYS A 327 1.86 20.28 6.14
CA LYS A 327 3.02 20.51 5.25
C LYS A 327 4.35 20.54 6.01
N THR A 328 4.38 21.07 7.23
CA THR A 328 5.61 21.23 8.02
C THR A 328 5.36 20.93 9.50
N PRO A 329 4.99 19.69 9.86
CA PRO A 329 4.59 19.33 11.23
C PRO A 329 5.71 19.54 12.25
N ALA A 330 6.95 19.22 11.92
CA ALA A 330 8.09 19.41 12.81
C ALA A 330 8.29 20.90 13.19
N ARG A 331 8.07 21.82 12.26
CA ARG A 331 8.16 23.25 12.55
C ARG A 331 7.04 23.72 13.48
N PHE A 332 5.83 23.19 13.31
CA PHE A 332 4.71 23.48 14.18
C PHE A 332 4.95 22.94 15.59
N ASN A 333 5.33 21.67 15.73
CA ASN A 333 5.62 21.02 17.01
C ASN A 333 6.75 21.72 17.78
N ASN A 334 7.80 22.17 17.10
CA ASN A 334 8.84 23.00 17.72
C ASN A 334 8.28 24.33 18.24
N SER A 335 7.41 25.01 17.50
CA SER A 335 6.79 26.25 17.95
C SER A 335 5.87 26.03 19.16
N VAL A 336 5.17 24.90 19.23
CA VAL A 336 4.36 24.50 20.40
C VAL A 336 5.28 24.26 21.60
N LYS A 337 6.37 23.55 21.43
CA LYS A 337 7.37 23.28 22.48
C LYS A 337 7.97 24.58 23.04
N GLU A 338 8.43 25.46 22.17
CA GLU A 338 8.95 26.79 22.55
C GLU A 338 7.94 27.63 23.34
N PHE A 339 6.65 27.56 22.95
CA PHE A 339 5.56 28.24 23.65
C PHE A 339 5.36 27.69 25.06
N MET A 340 5.39 26.35 25.21
CA MET A 340 5.23 25.70 26.51
C MET A 340 6.42 25.95 27.45
N GLU A 341 7.65 25.92 26.91
CA GLU A 341 8.88 26.22 27.67
C GLU A 341 8.96 27.72 28.05
N GLY A 342 8.55 28.64 27.18
CA GLY A 342 8.50 30.07 27.44
C GLY A 342 7.42 30.51 28.43
N GLY A 343 6.35 29.72 28.63
CA GLY A 343 5.28 29.94 29.59
C GLY A 343 5.67 29.59 31.04
N ALA A 344 6.76 28.84 31.25
CA ALA A 344 7.27 28.48 32.57
C ALA A 344 8.13 29.57 33.23
N CYS A 345 8.39 30.67 32.56
CA CYS A 345 9.21 31.80 33.04
C CYS A 345 8.43 33.12 33.23
N ARG A 346 7.13 33.06 33.52
CA ARG A 346 6.39 34.27 33.98
C ARG A 346 5.48 33.96 35.14
#